data_03a850100a38258e782c27da3a11adc2
#
_entry.id   03a850100a38258e782c27da3a11adc2
#
_cell.length_a   1.000
_cell.length_b   1.000
_cell.length_c   1.000
_cell.angle_alpha   90.00
_cell.angle_beta   90.00
_cell.angle_gamma   90.00
#
_symmetry.space_group_name_H-M   'P 1'
#
loop_
_entity.id
_entity.type
_entity.pdbx_description
1 polymer ?
#
loop_
_entity_poly.entity_id
_entity_poly.type
_entity_poly.pdbx_seq_one_letter_code
_entity_poly.pdbx_strand_id
1 'polypeptide(L)'
;NAIQEISGGMSDAEQQRIVEDFGRTESPVRILVASDVASEGLNLHYLSHRLIHFDIPWSLMVFQQRNGRIDRYGQQKRPDIRYMLIESDNKRIKGDMRIIEILITKEEQALKNIGDPSLLLGKFTIEDEELVVAEAIEDGSDADAFEQTLDAGEDDFDPFEALMAA
;
A
#
# COMPACT_ATOMS: atom_id res chain seq x y z
N ASN A 1 -9.81 12.18 -24.45
CA ASN A 1 -8.64 11.46 -24.03
C ASN A 1 -9.08 10.25 -23.20
N ALA A 2 -8.44 9.09 -23.42
CA ALA A 2 -8.79 7.87 -22.66
C ALA A 2 -8.08 7.81 -21.29
N ILE A 3 -7.13 8.67 -21.04
CA ILE A 3 -6.34 8.75 -19.82
C ILE A 3 -6.58 10.11 -19.18
N GLN A 4 -6.81 10.10 -17.89
CA GLN A 4 -6.86 11.28 -17.03
C GLN A 4 -5.87 11.12 -15.87
N GLU A 5 -5.38 12.24 -15.37
CA GLU A 5 -4.43 12.29 -14.25
C GLU A 5 -5.05 13.03 -13.09
N ILE A 6 -4.79 12.53 -11.87
CA ILE A 6 -5.10 13.22 -10.62
C ILE A 6 -3.80 13.37 -9.83
N SER A 7 -3.46 14.61 -9.48
CA SER A 7 -2.27 14.95 -8.72
C SER A 7 -2.60 15.83 -7.52
N GLY A 8 -1.71 15.86 -6.51
CA GLY A 8 -1.92 16.61 -5.27
C GLY A 8 -1.98 18.13 -5.44
N GLY A 9 -1.62 18.67 -6.62
CA GLY A 9 -1.75 20.10 -6.91
C GLY A 9 -3.12 20.52 -7.44
N MET A 10 -4.03 19.58 -7.69
CA MET A 10 -5.37 19.86 -8.19
C MET A 10 -6.32 20.22 -7.05
N SER A 11 -7.30 21.08 -7.31
CA SER A 11 -8.39 21.34 -6.37
C SER A 11 -9.32 20.13 -6.24
N ASP A 12 -9.98 20.00 -5.08
CA ASP A 12 -10.96 18.93 -4.83
C ASP A 12 -12.06 18.88 -5.90
N ALA A 13 -12.50 20.05 -6.38
CA ALA A 13 -13.52 20.13 -7.42
C ALA A 13 -13.03 19.56 -8.77
N GLU A 14 -11.78 19.79 -9.13
CA GLU A 14 -11.18 19.21 -10.34
C GLU A 14 -11.01 17.70 -10.21
N GLN A 15 -10.51 17.22 -9.07
CA GLN A 15 -10.37 15.79 -8.79
C GLN A 15 -11.73 15.08 -8.87
N GLN A 16 -12.75 15.64 -8.22
CA GLN A 16 -14.10 15.10 -8.24
C GLN A 16 -14.66 15.00 -9.66
N ARG A 17 -14.48 16.05 -10.47
CA ARG A 17 -14.92 16.04 -11.87
C ARG A 17 -14.26 14.95 -12.69
N ILE A 18 -12.95 14.72 -12.50
CA ILE A 18 -12.22 13.66 -13.18
C ILE A 18 -12.74 12.28 -12.77
N VAL A 19 -12.99 12.07 -11.48
CA VAL A 19 -13.56 10.82 -10.94
C VAL A 19 -14.98 10.57 -11.49
N GLU A 20 -15.80 11.59 -11.56
CA GLU A 20 -17.14 11.50 -12.16
C GLU A 20 -17.04 11.12 -13.64
N ASP A 21 -16.14 11.74 -14.41
CA ASP A 21 -15.93 11.42 -15.80
C ASP A 21 -15.41 9.98 -15.98
N PHE A 22 -14.52 9.51 -15.11
CA PHE A 22 -14.06 8.12 -15.11
C PHE A 22 -15.21 7.12 -14.85
N GLY A 23 -16.16 7.49 -14.02
CA GLY A 23 -17.31 6.66 -13.68
C GLY A 23 -18.41 6.59 -14.75
N ARG A 24 -18.41 7.49 -15.73
CA ARG A 24 -19.46 7.55 -16.78
C ARG A 24 -19.19 6.56 -17.90
N THR A 25 -20.19 5.79 -18.27
CA THR A 25 -20.10 4.81 -19.37
C THR A 25 -19.84 5.49 -20.72
N GLU A 26 -20.40 6.67 -20.94
CA GLU A 26 -20.29 7.45 -22.17
C GLU A 26 -18.96 8.21 -22.27
N SER A 27 -18.28 8.40 -21.17
CA SER A 27 -16.97 9.06 -21.15
C SER A 27 -15.93 8.21 -21.89
N PRO A 28 -15.01 8.83 -22.64
CA PRO A 28 -13.89 8.11 -23.24
C PRO A 28 -12.83 7.68 -22.22
N VAL A 29 -12.87 8.20 -20.99
CA VAL A 29 -11.87 7.93 -19.92
C VAL A 29 -11.95 6.45 -19.51
N ARG A 30 -10.82 5.77 -19.55
CA ARG A 30 -10.70 4.33 -19.21
C ARG A 30 -9.55 4.06 -18.24
N ILE A 31 -8.63 4.99 -18.12
CA ILE A 31 -7.46 4.89 -17.24
C ILE A 31 -7.39 6.17 -16.42
N LEU A 32 -7.27 5.99 -15.11
CA LEU A 32 -7.00 7.04 -14.16
C LEU A 32 -5.60 6.84 -13.58
N VAL A 33 -4.74 7.83 -13.76
CA VAL A 33 -3.40 7.87 -13.16
C VAL A 33 -3.48 8.80 -11.95
N ALA A 34 -3.15 8.30 -10.78
CA ALA A 34 -3.28 9.06 -9.54
C ALA A 34 -2.02 8.94 -8.67
N SER A 35 -1.58 10.05 -8.08
CA SER A 35 -0.58 10.03 -7.01
C SER A 35 -1.22 9.66 -5.66
N ASP A 36 -0.43 9.23 -4.68
CA ASP A 36 -0.94 8.86 -3.35
C ASP A 36 -1.72 10.00 -2.70
N VAL A 37 -1.14 11.18 -2.66
CA VAL A 37 -1.78 12.38 -2.07
C VAL A 37 -3.13 12.68 -2.73
N ALA A 38 -3.20 12.56 -4.05
CA ALA A 38 -4.44 12.81 -4.79
C ALA A 38 -5.46 11.69 -4.64
N SER A 39 -5.01 10.47 -4.38
CA SER A 39 -5.90 9.33 -4.22
C SER A 39 -6.51 9.25 -2.82
N GLU A 40 -6.01 9.97 -1.84
CA GLU A 40 -6.59 10.01 -0.50
C GLU A 40 -8.05 10.48 -0.55
N GLY A 41 -8.93 9.75 0.13
CA GLY A 41 -10.36 10.05 0.17
C GLY A 41 -11.18 9.60 -1.04
N LEU A 42 -10.58 9.21 -2.16
CA LEU A 42 -11.32 8.77 -3.34
C LEU A 42 -11.87 7.36 -3.17
N ASN A 43 -13.17 7.20 -3.41
CA ASN A 43 -13.85 5.91 -3.40
C ASN A 43 -13.97 5.35 -4.82
N LEU A 44 -12.99 4.55 -5.23
CA LEU A 44 -12.90 4.03 -6.60
C LEU A 44 -13.52 2.62 -6.75
N HIS A 45 -13.83 1.94 -5.65
CA HIS A 45 -14.35 0.55 -5.67
C HIS A 45 -15.69 0.37 -6.39
N TYR A 46 -16.50 1.43 -6.55
CA TYR A 46 -17.72 1.38 -7.37
C TYR A 46 -17.45 1.56 -8.87
N LEU A 47 -16.28 2.14 -9.20
CA LEU A 47 -15.95 2.53 -10.58
C LEU A 47 -14.96 1.55 -11.23
N SER A 48 -14.07 0.98 -10.45
CA SER A 48 -13.07 0.03 -10.92
C SER A 48 -12.88 -1.12 -9.94
N HIS A 49 -12.53 -2.28 -10.47
CA HIS A 49 -12.03 -3.44 -9.73
C HIS A 49 -10.57 -3.73 -10.11
N ARG A 50 -9.94 -2.86 -10.89
CA ARG A 50 -8.55 -3.03 -11.34
C ARG A 50 -7.68 -1.91 -10.81
N LEU A 51 -6.54 -2.28 -10.24
CA LEU A 51 -5.50 -1.39 -9.78
C LEU A 51 -4.15 -1.87 -10.31
N ILE A 52 -3.33 -0.94 -10.77
CA ILE A 52 -1.95 -1.21 -11.16
C ILE A 52 -1.06 -0.30 -10.32
N HIS A 53 -0.22 -0.89 -9.50
CA HIS A 53 0.86 -0.17 -8.83
C HIS A 53 1.98 0.05 -9.84
N PHE A 54 2.23 1.30 -10.19
CA PHE A 54 3.31 1.67 -11.11
C PHE A 54 4.66 1.67 -10.38
N ASP A 55 4.66 2.03 -9.11
CA ASP A 55 5.77 1.94 -8.17
C ASP A 55 5.33 1.16 -6.93
N ILE A 56 6.26 0.51 -6.27
CA ILE A 56 5.99 -0.25 -5.06
C ILE A 56 6.26 0.64 -3.83
N PRO A 57 5.26 0.89 -2.98
CA PRO A 57 5.49 1.60 -1.73
C PRO A 57 6.32 0.74 -0.78
N TRP A 58 7.13 1.35 0.05
CA TRP A 58 7.95 0.65 1.05
C TRP A 58 7.25 0.56 2.41
N SER A 59 6.11 1.21 2.56
CA SER A 59 5.25 1.17 3.74
C SER A 59 4.06 0.23 3.53
N LEU A 60 3.81 -0.66 4.49
CA LEU A 60 2.65 -1.55 4.50
C LEU A 60 1.35 -0.73 4.60
N MET A 61 1.37 0.36 5.36
CA MET A 61 0.22 1.26 5.48
C MET A 61 -0.16 1.87 4.12
N VAL A 62 0.82 2.40 3.38
CA VAL A 62 0.58 2.95 2.02
C VAL A 62 0.11 1.86 1.07
N PHE A 63 0.71 0.66 1.15
CA PHE A 63 0.32 -0.50 0.36
C PHE A 63 -1.16 -0.85 0.56
N GLN A 64 -1.59 -0.96 1.80
CA GLN A 64 -2.99 -1.25 2.16
C GLN A 64 -3.94 -0.10 1.81
N GLN A 65 -3.53 1.14 2.00
CA GLN A 65 -4.33 2.31 1.60
C GLN A 65 -4.58 2.31 0.09
N ARG A 66 -3.57 2.03 -0.74
CA ARG A 66 -3.72 1.92 -2.19
C ARG A 66 -4.67 0.78 -2.57
N ASN A 67 -4.47 -0.42 -2.01
CA ASN A 67 -5.34 -1.58 -2.26
C ASN A 67 -6.78 -1.30 -1.84
N GLY A 68 -6.99 -0.69 -0.68
CA GLY A 68 -8.29 -0.32 -0.14
C GLY A 68 -9.09 0.69 -0.99
N ARG A 69 -8.49 1.29 -2.04
CA ARG A 69 -9.25 2.13 -3.01
C ARG A 69 -10.20 1.30 -3.86
N ILE A 70 -9.89 0.05 -4.12
CA ILE A 70 -10.72 -0.87 -4.90
C ILE A 70 -11.15 -2.12 -4.12
N ASP A 71 -10.34 -2.58 -3.17
CA ASP A 71 -10.65 -3.71 -2.29
C ASP A 71 -11.30 -3.23 -1.01
N ARG A 72 -12.60 -3.04 -1.06
CA ARG A 72 -13.38 -2.46 0.03
C ARG A 72 -14.80 -3.03 0.05
N TYR A 73 -15.43 -2.97 1.22
CA TYR A 73 -16.85 -3.32 1.37
C TYR A 73 -17.71 -2.58 0.33
N GLY A 74 -18.54 -3.35 -0.39
CA GLY A 74 -19.37 -2.85 -1.49
C GLY A 74 -18.79 -3.09 -2.88
N GLN A 75 -17.55 -3.57 -3.01
CA GLN A 75 -17.01 -4.01 -4.28
C GLN A 75 -17.76 -5.24 -4.80
N GLN A 76 -18.29 -5.13 -6.03
CA GLN A 76 -19.12 -6.16 -6.65
C GLN A 76 -18.32 -7.23 -7.40
N LYS A 77 -17.07 -6.92 -7.72
CA LYS A 77 -16.18 -7.78 -8.50
C LYS A 77 -14.92 -8.09 -7.71
N ARG A 78 -14.36 -9.27 -7.93
CA ARG A 78 -13.05 -9.59 -7.34
C ARG A 78 -12.02 -8.56 -7.78
N PRO A 79 -11.30 -7.90 -6.85
CA PRO A 79 -10.23 -6.98 -7.17
C PRO A 79 -9.12 -7.67 -8.00
N ASP A 80 -8.66 -7.00 -9.05
CA ASP A 80 -7.51 -7.39 -9.89
C ASP A 80 -6.40 -6.37 -9.63
N ILE A 81 -5.51 -6.69 -8.69
CA ILE A 81 -4.39 -5.83 -8.26
C ILE A 81 -3.11 -6.34 -8.90
N ARG A 82 -2.43 -5.47 -9.61
CA ARG A 82 -1.20 -5.79 -10.34
C ARG A 82 -0.08 -4.85 -9.95
N TYR A 83 1.13 -5.36 -10.00
CA TYR A 83 2.36 -4.64 -9.67
C TYR A 83 3.28 -4.61 -10.88
N MET A 84 3.82 -3.43 -11.19
CA MET A 84 4.90 -3.30 -12.16
C MET A 84 6.22 -3.43 -11.40
N LEU A 85 6.98 -4.47 -11.72
CA LEU A 85 8.22 -4.80 -11.03
C LEU A 85 9.40 -4.58 -11.97
N ILE A 86 10.48 -4.00 -11.43
CA ILE A 86 11.74 -3.84 -12.15
C ILE A 86 12.61 -5.06 -11.83
N GLU A 87 12.97 -5.81 -12.85
CA GLU A 87 13.96 -6.88 -12.78
C GLU A 87 15.33 -6.35 -13.18
N SER A 88 16.38 -6.79 -12.50
CA SER A 88 17.76 -6.44 -12.82
C SER A 88 18.64 -7.67 -12.91
N ASP A 89 19.45 -7.77 -13.96
CA ASP A 89 20.49 -8.80 -14.10
C ASP A 89 21.66 -8.63 -13.10
N ASN A 90 21.72 -7.47 -12.46
CA ASN A 90 22.71 -7.19 -11.43
C ASN A 90 22.27 -7.79 -10.08
N LYS A 91 22.94 -8.87 -9.66
CA LYS A 91 22.65 -9.59 -8.40
C LYS A 91 22.76 -8.73 -7.13
N ARG A 92 23.38 -7.54 -7.21
CA ARG A 92 23.47 -6.59 -6.09
C ARG A 92 22.21 -5.74 -5.95
N ILE A 93 21.38 -5.68 -6.98
CA ILE A 93 20.11 -4.95 -6.96
C ILE A 93 19.01 -5.98 -6.66
N LYS A 94 18.51 -5.95 -5.44
CA LYS A 94 17.48 -6.92 -4.99
C LYS A 94 16.09 -6.63 -5.53
N GLY A 95 15.88 -5.46 -6.14
CA GLY A 95 14.69 -5.10 -6.91
C GLY A 95 13.37 -5.08 -6.11
N ASP A 96 12.32 -4.70 -6.81
CA ASP A 96 10.96 -4.53 -6.27
C ASP A 96 10.33 -5.86 -5.81
N MET A 97 10.77 -7.00 -6.37
CA MET A 97 10.27 -8.32 -5.97
C MET A 97 10.40 -8.57 -4.48
N ARG A 98 11.55 -8.19 -3.91
CA ARG A 98 11.81 -8.40 -2.50
C ARG A 98 10.90 -7.57 -1.60
N ILE A 99 10.69 -6.31 -1.98
CA ILE A 99 9.78 -5.41 -1.26
C ILE A 99 8.36 -5.98 -1.26
N ILE A 100 7.89 -6.42 -2.41
CA ILE A 100 6.56 -7.00 -2.57
C ILE A 100 6.40 -8.27 -1.72
N GLU A 101 7.38 -9.16 -1.70
CA GLU A 101 7.34 -10.38 -0.88
C GLU A 101 7.19 -10.03 0.60
N ILE A 102 7.98 -9.09 1.11
CA ILE A 102 7.90 -8.61 2.48
C ILE A 102 6.50 -8.03 2.77
N LEU A 103 6.00 -7.14 1.92
CA LEU A 103 4.71 -6.48 2.12
C LEU A 103 3.53 -7.46 2.11
N ILE A 104 3.53 -8.42 1.18
CA ILE A 104 2.46 -9.44 1.10
C ILE A 104 2.50 -10.34 2.33
N THR A 105 3.68 -10.80 2.75
CA THR A 105 3.81 -11.64 3.95
C THR A 105 3.29 -10.90 5.19
N LYS A 106 3.61 -9.63 5.34
CA LYS A 106 3.14 -8.81 6.46
C LYS A 106 1.65 -8.52 6.40
N GLU A 107 1.08 -8.29 5.21
CA GLU A 107 -0.37 -8.14 5.06
C GLU A 107 -1.12 -9.42 5.47
N GLU A 108 -0.61 -10.59 5.08
CA GLU A 108 -1.20 -11.87 5.49
C GLU A 108 -1.11 -12.11 7.00
N GLN A 109 -0.01 -11.76 7.64
CA GLN A 109 0.15 -11.83 9.09
C GLN A 109 -0.78 -10.87 9.82
N ALA A 110 -0.87 -9.61 9.36
CA ALA A 110 -1.79 -8.63 9.91
C ALA A 110 -3.24 -9.11 9.89
N LEU A 111 -3.67 -9.72 8.78
CA LEU A 111 -5.02 -10.29 8.65
C LEU A 111 -5.25 -11.48 9.60
N LYS A 112 -4.23 -12.26 9.90
CA LYS A 112 -4.33 -13.42 10.83
C LYS A 112 -4.39 -13.00 12.28
N ASN A 113 -3.66 -11.96 12.66
CA ASN A 113 -3.44 -11.57 14.06
C ASN A 113 -4.44 -10.52 14.59
N ILE A 114 -5.45 -10.12 13.80
CA ILE A 114 -6.49 -9.15 14.19
C ILE A 114 -5.86 -7.88 14.78
N GLY A 115 -5.05 -7.19 14.01
CA GLY A 115 -4.38 -6.02 14.52
C GLY A 115 -4.22 -4.93 13.48
N ASP A 116 -3.77 -3.81 13.96
CA ASP A 116 -3.25 -2.73 13.13
C ASP A 116 -1.93 -3.21 12.50
N PRO A 117 -1.79 -3.18 11.17
CA PRO A 117 -0.55 -3.57 10.50
C PRO A 117 0.69 -2.82 10.99
N SER A 118 0.53 -1.58 11.45
CA SER A 118 1.63 -0.79 12.00
C SER A 118 2.24 -1.41 13.25
N LEU A 119 1.47 -2.17 14.02
CA LEU A 119 1.96 -2.88 15.21
C LEU A 119 2.96 -3.98 14.84
N LEU A 120 2.80 -4.63 13.68
CA LEU A 120 3.71 -5.67 13.23
C LEU A 120 5.11 -5.15 12.89
N LEU A 121 5.20 -3.89 12.47
CA LEU A 121 6.49 -3.24 12.21
C LEU A 121 7.04 -2.52 13.45
N GLY A 122 6.26 -2.48 14.55
CA GLY A 122 6.63 -1.74 15.75
C GLY A 122 6.80 -0.23 15.51
N LYS A 123 6.23 0.28 14.43
CA LYS A 123 6.37 1.66 13.97
C LYS A 123 5.00 2.23 13.64
N PHE A 124 4.84 3.52 13.95
CA PHE A 124 3.56 4.23 13.84
C PHE A 124 3.53 5.29 12.74
N THR A 125 4.67 5.56 12.10
CA THR A 125 4.76 6.52 11.00
C THR A 125 5.18 5.82 9.69
N ILE A 126 4.75 6.37 8.57
CA ILE A 126 5.13 5.85 7.24
C ILE A 126 6.64 5.90 7.06
N GLU A 127 7.27 6.98 7.51
CA GLU A 127 8.71 7.19 7.41
C GLU A 127 9.49 6.14 8.22
N ASP A 128 9.00 5.79 9.40
CA ASP A 128 9.62 4.74 10.23
C ASP A 128 9.48 3.37 9.57
N GLU A 129 8.32 3.04 9.00
CA GLU A 129 8.11 1.81 8.27
C GLU A 129 9.04 1.69 7.06
N GLU A 130 9.15 2.77 6.26
CA GLU A 130 10.03 2.83 5.09
C GLU A 130 11.50 2.63 5.48
N LEU A 131 11.93 3.20 6.60
CA LEU A 131 13.30 3.05 7.09
C LEU A 131 13.60 1.60 7.48
N VAL A 132 12.70 0.94 8.22
CA VAL A 132 12.85 -0.47 8.61
C VAL A 132 12.94 -1.39 7.39
N VAL A 133 12.10 -1.16 6.39
CA VAL A 133 12.13 -1.93 5.13
C VAL A 133 13.43 -1.66 4.36
N ALA A 134 13.89 -0.40 4.31
CA ALA A 134 15.15 -0.04 3.65
C ALA A 134 16.36 -0.73 4.31
N GLU A 135 16.46 -0.69 5.63
CA GLU A 135 17.53 -1.35 6.40
C GLU A 135 17.54 -2.86 6.16
N ALA A 136 16.37 -3.52 6.18
CA ALA A 136 16.26 -4.95 5.91
C ALA A 136 16.72 -5.33 4.50
N ILE A 137 16.52 -4.45 3.52
CA ILE A 137 16.98 -4.65 2.14
C ILE A 137 18.51 -4.47 2.04
N GLU A 138 19.07 -3.45 2.69
CA GLU A 138 20.50 -3.15 2.68
C GLU A 138 21.32 -4.27 3.37
N ASP A 139 20.88 -4.74 4.52
CA ASP A 139 21.54 -5.81 5.29
C ASP A 139 21.45 -7.18 4.61
N GLY A 140 20.62 -7.28 3.58
CA GLY A 140 20.45 -8.52 2.86
C GLY A 140 19.72 -9.59 3.64
N SER A 141 18.98 -9.22 4.66
CA SER A 141 18.20 -10.11 5.50
C SER A 141 17.27 -10.97 4.65
N ASP A 142 17.18 -12.25 4.95
CA ASP A 142 16.18 -13.13 4.34
C ASP A 142 14.79 -12.74 4.88
N ALA A 143 13.69 -13.07 4.15
CA ALA A 143 12.34 -12.78 4.62
C ALA A 143 12.10 -13.35 6.01
N ASP A 144 12.60 -14.58 6.24
CA ASP A 144 12.52 -15.28 7.51
C ASP A 144 13.35 -14.60 8.62
N ALA A 145 14.51 -14.03 8.28
CA ALA A 145 15.35 -13.30 9.23
C ALA A 145 14.74 -11.91 9.56
N PHE A 146 14.11 -11.27 8.59
CA PHE A 146 13.36 -10.04 8.81
C PHE A 146 12.13 -10.27 9.68
N GLU A 147 11.44 -11.39 9.50
CA GLU A 147 10.31 -11.81 10.34
C GLU A 147 10.73 -11.99 11.80
N GLN A 148 11.86 -12.67 12.06
CA GLN A 148 12.41 -12.84 13.41
C GLN A 148 12.81 -11.51 14.08
N THR A 149 13.26 -10.53 13.32
CA THR A 149 13.61 -9.21 13.86
C THR A 149 12.38 -8.42 14.29
N LEU A 150 11.24 -8.66 13.65
CA LEU A 150 9.97 -8.03 14.00
C LEU A 150 9.32 -8.72 15.20
N ASP A 151 9.37 -10.05 15.27
CA ASP A 151 8.85 -10.83 16.40
C ASP A 151 9.63 -10.55 17.70
N ALA A 152 10.93 -10.26 17.61
CA ALA A 152 11.76 -9.90 18.77
C ALA A 152 11.40 -8.53 19.39
N GLY A 153 10.64 -7.69 18.68
CA GLY A 153 10.10 -6.42 19.21
C GLY A 153 8.78 -6.57 19.96
N GLU A 154 8.10 -7.73 19.88
CA GLU A 154 6.81 -7.97 20.52
C GLU A 154 6.90 -8.26 22.03
N ASP A 155 8.05 -8.72 22.53
CA ASP A 155 8.21 -9.13 23.94
C ASP A 155 8.20 -7.97 24.94
N ASP A 156 8.28 -6.70 24.50
CA ASP A 156 8.31 -5.52 25.39
C ASP A 156 7.07 -4.61 25.30
N PHE A 157 6.09 -4.90 24.45
CA PHE A 157 4.91 -4.06 24.29
C PHE A 157 3.65 -4.75 24.84
N ASP A 158 3.25 -4.37 26.06
CA ASP A 158 1.93 -4.71 26.59
C ASP A 158 0.92 -3.59 26.22
N PRO A 159 -0.02 -3.86 25.27
CA PRO A 159 -1.03 -2.88 24.88
C PRO A 159 -1.95 -2.47 26.03
N PHE A 160 -2.08 -3.29 27.10
CA PHE A 160 -2.85 -2.97 28.29
C PHE A 160 -2.11 -2.00 29.21
N GLU A 161 -0.78 -2.10 29.36
CA GLU A 161 0.00 -1.12 30.11
C GLU A 161 -0.01 0.25 29.44
N ALA A 162 0.09 0.30 28.10
CA ALA A 162 0.01 1.56 27.35
C ALA A 162 -1.36 2.26 27.48
N LEU A 163 -2.45 1.49 27.58
CA LEU A 163 -3.80 2.03 27.76
C LEU A 163 -4.04 2.55 29.19
N MET A 164 -3.35 2.00 30.18
CA MET A 164 -3.49 2.39 31.59
C MET A 164 -2.59 3.57 32.01
N ALA A 165 -1.61 3.93 31.14
CA ALA A 165 -0.68 5.05 31.34
C ALA A 165 -1.14 6.37 30.69
N ALA A 166 -2.24 6.38 29.93
CA ALA A 166 -2.84 7.55 29.27
C ALA A 166 -4.03 8.10 30.06
#